data_bf6219f0ec3d6b0c2c9a2f043b7a8acd
#
_entry.id   bf6219f0ec3d6b0c2c9a2f043b7a8acd
#
_cell.length_a   1.000
_cell.length_b   1.000
_cell.length_c   1.000
_cell.angle_alpha   90.00
_cell.angle_beta   90.00
_cell.angle_gamma   90.00
#
_symmetry.space_group_name_H-M   'P 1'
#
loop_
_entity.id
_entity.type
_entity.pdbx_description
1 polymer ?
#
loop_
_entity_poly.entity_id
_entity_poly.type
_entity_poly.pdbx_seq_one_letter_code
_entity_poly.pdbx_strand_id
1 'polypeptide(L)'
;MLNSRHANSKDPVLHRPTKLEIRETPISRLKEDEVLVETICSAISAGTEMLVYRGQFPHLADANDGVSSDLNYPLAYGYACVGAVKEIGKEVNSEWLNRRVFAFQPHTSHFIAQPSSLIPIPDFLSSESACFLPNMETAVNLVQDGAPILGERILVLGQGVIGLLTASLLSEFPLESLVTVDRFALKERGASE
;
A
#
# COMPACT_ATOMS: atom_id res chain seq x y z
N MET A 1 7.07 1.83 -28.10
CA MET A 1 7.89 2.83 -27.37
C MET A 1 7.01 4.05 -27.17
N LEU A 2 6.49 4.26 -25.98
CA LEU A 2 5.83 5.50 -25.61
C LEU A 2 6.90 6.59 -25.63
N ASN A 3 6.68 7.62 -26.44
CA ASN A 3 7.61 8.74 -26.52
C ASN A 3 7.40 9.58 -25.25
N SER A 4 8.14 9.29 -24.18
CA SER A 4 8.01 9.88 -22.84
C SER A 4 8.14 11.42 -22.80
N ARG A 5 8.42 12.04 -23.92
CA ARG A 5 8.62 13.50 -24.00
C ARG A 5 7.36 14.33 -23.77
N HIS A 6 6.15 13.72 -23.69
CA HIS A 6 4.88 14.45 -23.53
C HIS A 6 3.81 13.65 -22.74
N ALA A 7 4.19 12.64 -21.99
CA ALA A 7 3.25 11.91 -21.13
C ALA A 7 3.07 12.65 -19.79
N ASN A 8 1.82 12.77 -19.35
CA ASN A 8 1.49 13.29 -18.02
C ASN A 8 1.08 12.14 -17.11
N SER A 9 1.52 12.18 -15.87
CA SER A 9 0.93 11.40 -14.79
C SER A 9 -0.38 12.02 -14.35
N LYS A 10 -1.33 11.17 -13.93
CA LYS A 10 -2.58 11.59 -13.30
C LYS A 10 -2.48 11.27 -11.82
N ASP A 11 -2.47 12.31 -11.01
CA ASP A 11 -2.17 12.24 -9.59
C ASP A 11 -3.37 12.72 -8.78
N PRO A 12 -4.02 11.86 -7.96
CA PRO A 12 -4.98 12.31 -6.97
C PRO A 12 -4.29 13.19 -5.93
N VAL A 13 -4.75 14.42 -5.79
CA VAL A 13 -4.21 15.39 -4.82
C VAL A 13 -5.31 15.86 -3.89
N LEU A 14 -5.10 15.71 -2.60
CA LEU A 14 -5.93 16.30 -1.57
C LEU A 14 -5.59 17.79 -1.43
N HIS A 15 -6.46 18.63 -1.95
CA HIS A 15 -6.26 20.08 -1.91
C HIS A 15 -6.50 20.68 -0.52
N ARG A 16 -7.42 20.09 0.22
CA ARG A 16 -7.76 20.32 1.62
C ARG A 16 -8.58 19.13 2.13
N PRO A 17 -8.89 19.01 3.43
CA PRO A 17 -9.75 17.95 3.92
C PRO A 17 -11.02 17.79 3.08
N THR A 18 -11.34 16.56 2.73
CA THR A 18 -12.51 16.14 1.93
C THR A 18 -12.57 16.66 0.48
N LYS A 19 -11.54 17.37 0.01
CA LYS A 19 -11.49 17.86 -1.37
C LYS A 19 -10.34 17.24 -2.14
N LEU A 20 -10.69 16.26 -2.97
CA LEU A 20 -9.79 15.58 -3.89
C LEU A 20 -9.93 16.19 -5.30
N GLU A 21 -8.82 16.33 -6.00
CA GLU A 21 -8.77 16.64 -7.42
C GLU A 21 -7.75 15.74 -8.12
N ILE A 22 -7.92 15.50 -9.40
CA ILE A 22 -6.92 14.83 -10.23
C ILE A 22 -6.09 15.90 -10.90
N ARG A 23 -4.78 15.88 -10.67
CA ARG A 23 -3.81 16.75 -11.35
C ARG A 23 -3.08 15.99 -12.43
N GLU A 24 -2.81 16.64 -13.52
CA GLU A 24 -1.91 16.15 -14.54
C GLU A 24 -0.53 16.77 -14.34
N THR A 25 0.45 15.92 -14.07
CA THR A 25 1.84 16.32 -13.80
C THR A 25 2.74 15.77 -14.90
N PRO A 26 3.54 16.61 -15.57
CA PRO A 26 4.48 16.11 -16.56
C PRO A 26 5.44 15.08 -15.95
N ILE A 27 5.60 13.94 -16.61
CA ILE A 27 6.58 12.94 -16.21
C ILE A 27 7.98 13.50 -16.50
N SER A 28 8.82 13.53 -15.48
CA SER A 28 10.20 13.99 -15.58
C SER A 28 11.01 13.10 -16.54
N ARG A 29 12.15 13.61 -17.02
CA ARG A 29 13.07 12.80 -17.80
C ARG A 29 13.67 11.71 -16.93
N LEU A 30 13.61 10.46 -17.40
CA LEU A 30 14.22 9.30 -16.78
C LEU A 30 15.74 9.47 -16.70
N LYS A 31 16.33 9.26 -15.51
CA LYS A 31 17.79 9.21 -15.34
C LYS A 31 18.33 7.83 -15.69
N GLU A 32 19.66 7.72 -15.75
CA GLU A 32 20.32 6.50 -16.22
C GLU A 32 20.15 5.30 -15.24
N ASP A 33 19.94 5.58 -13.95
CA ASP A 33 19.74 4.62 -12.86
C ASP A 33 18.27 4.42 -12.43
N GLU A 34 17.31 5.02 -13.14
CA GLU A 34 15.90 5.02 -12.81
C GLU A 34 15.06 4.16 -13.76
N VAL A 35 13.85 3.82 -13.33
CA VAL A 35 12.82 3.17 -14.12
C VAL A 35 11.54 3.99 -14.11
N LEU A 36 10.78 3.95 -15.21
CA LEU A 36 9.43 4.47 -15.28
C LEU A 36 8.45 3.32 -15.05
N VAL A 37 7.58 3.49 -14.07
CA VAL A 37 6.53 2.52 -13.71
C VAL A 37 5.17 3.09 -14.11
N GLU A 38 4.36 2.30 -14.83
CA GLU A 38 2.93 2.54 -15.06
C GLU A 38 2.13 1.79 -14.01
N THR A 39 1.29 2.48 -13.27
CA THR A 39 0.45 1.88 -12.23
C THR A 39 -0.62 0.98 -12.84
N ILE A 40 -0.74 -0.24 -12.35
CA ILE A 40 -1.81 -1.19 -12.66
C ILE A 40 -2.97 -0.98 -11.69
N CYS A 41 -2.67 -0.93 -10.40
CA CYS A 41 -3.65 -0.67 -9.34
C CYS A 41 -2.96 -0.08 -8.10
N SER A 42 -3.75 0.59 -7.27
CA SER A 42 -3.31 1.03 -5.94
C SER A 42 -4.44 0.84 -4.94
N ALA A 43 -4.11 0.45 -3.71
CA ALA A 43 -5.10 0.21 -2.67
C ALA A 43 -5.26 1.43 -1.76
N ILE A 44 -6.50 1.79 -1.44
CA ILE A 44 -6.83 2.85 -0.49
C ILE A 44 -6.98 2.24 0.90
N SER A 45 -6.22 2.73 1.87
CA SER A 45 -6.37 2.36 3.26
C SER A 45 -7.61 3.01 3.88
N ALA A 46 -8.60 2.20 4.20
CA ALA A 46 -9.82 2.66 4.86
C ALA A 46 -9.59 3.24 6.27
N GLY A 47 -8.46 2.93 6.90
CA GLY A 47 -8.02 3.51 8.18
C GLY A 47 -7.23 4.81 7.97
N THR A 48 -5.95 4.67 7.70
CA THR A 48 -4.98 5.76 7.68
C THR A 48 -5.30 6.85 6.65
N GLU A 49 -5.56 6.45 5.39
CA GLU A 49 -5.82 7.44 4.33
C GLU A 49 -7.15 8.17 4.53
N MET A 50 -8.15 7.51 5.11
CA MET A 50 -9.41 8.18 5.44
C MET A 50 -9.26 9.21 6.57
N LEU A 51 -8.32 9.02 7.50
CA LEU A 51 -7.98 10.04 8.50
C LEU A 51 -7.32 11.25 7.82
N VAL A 52 -6.38 11.01 6.91
CA VAL A 52 -5.77 12.08 6.11
C VAL A 52 -6.82 12.79 5.26
N TYR A 53 -7.66 12.04 4.53
CA TYR A 53 -8.74 12.61 3.73
C TYR A 53 -9.67 13.53 4.53
N ARG A 54 -9.98 13.16 5.77
CA ARG A 54 -10.86 13.94 6.67
C ARG A 54 -10.14 15.07 7.41
N GLY A 55 -8.82 15.16 7.30
CA GLY A 55 -8.02 16.11 8.10
C GLY A 55 -8.00 15.75 9.60
N GLN A 56 -8.16 14.47 9.92
CA GLN A 56 -8.24 13.94 11.28
C GLN A 56 -7.01 13.09 11.64
N PHE A 57 -5.99 13.09 10.79
CA PHE A 57 -4.76 12.39 11.11
C PHE A 57 -4.14 13.03 12.35
N PRO A 58 -3.81 12.26 13.39
CA PRO A 58 -3.18 12.81 14.58
C PRO A 58 -1.89 13.54 14.16
N HIS A 59 -1.82 14.83 14.42
CA HIS A 59 -0.55 15.51 14.44
C HIS A 59 0.18 14.93 15.64
N LEU A 60 1.07 13.98 15.41
CA LEU A 60 1.96 13.50 16.45
C LEU A 60 2.77 14.70 16.90
N ALA A 61 2.50 15.15 18.12
CA ALA A 61 3.06 16.37 18.71
C ALA A 61 4.58 16.28 18.96
N ASP A 62 5.21 15.16 18.64
CA ASP A 62 6.64 14.93 18.76
C ASP A 62 7.31 15.12 17.39
N ALA A 63 7.97 16.25 17.26
CA ALA A 63 8.67 16.72 16.07
C ALA A 63 9.84 15.83 15.56
N ASN A 64 9.96 14.60 16.05
CA ASN A 64 11.01 13.65 15.67
C ASN A 64 10.51 12.47 14.82
N ASP A 65 9.23 12.38 14.54
CA ASP A 65 8.70 11.34 13.68
C ASP A 65 8.58 11.88 12.24
N GLY A 66 9.53 11.51 11.38
CA GLY A 66 9.63 11.98 10.00
C GLY A 66 8.42 11.72 9.10
N VAL A 67 7.38 11.05 9.60
CA VAL A 67 6.15 10.73 8.87
C VAL A 67 5.07 11.80 9.05
N SER A 68 5.07 12.53 10.16
CA SER A 68 4.02 13.50 10.50
C SER A 68 4.31 14.95 10.12
N SER A 69 5.57 15.28 9.85
CA SER A 69 5.98 16.67 9.55
C SER A 69 5.52 17.16 8.18
N ASP A 70 5.17 16.26 7.25
CA ASP A 70 4.95 16.61 5.84
C ASP A 70 3.49 16.51 5.38
N LEU A 71 2.52 16.26 6.29
CA LEU A 71 1.11 16.17 5.94
C LEU A 71 0.45 17.55 5.79
N ASN A 72 1.03 18.40 4.97
CA ASN A 72 0.47 19.71 4.63
C ASN A 72 -0.32 19.65 3.33
N TYR A 73 -1.56 20.15 3.35
CA TYR A 73 -2.33 20.28 2.12
C TYR A 73 -1.83 21.47 1.27
N PRO A 74 -1.82 21.36 -0.06
CA PRO A 74 -2.23 20.21 -0.86
C PRO A 74 -1.19 19.09 -0.86
N LEU A 75 -1.65 17.83 -0.76
CA LEU A 75 -0.74 16.68 -0.75
C LEU A 75 -1.23 15.52 -1.63
N ALA A 76 -0.31 14.82 -2.27
CA ALA A 76 -0.53 13.49 -2.80
C ALA A 76 -0.26 12.48 -1.70
N TYR A 77 -1.18 11.52 -1.50
CA TYR A 77 -1.07 10.53 -0.44
C TYR A 77 -1.42 9.13 -0.94
N GLY A 78 -0.98 8.14 -0.21
CA GLY A 78 -1.08 6.72 -0.53
C GLY A 78 0.26 6.04 -0.32
N TYR A 79 0.26 4.71 -0.20
CA TYR A 79 1.48 3.95 0.06
C TYR A 79 1.42 2.50 -0.43
N ALA A 80 0.41 2.14 -1.20
CA ALA A 80 0.24 0.78 -1.72
C ALA A 80 -0.04 0.83 -3.22
N CYS A 81 1.03 0.87 -4.01
CA CYS A 81 0.96 0.99 -5.46
C CYS A 81 1.61 -0.23 -6.12
N VAL A 82 0.92 -0.83 -7.08
CA VAL A 82 1.43 -1.89 -7.94
C VAL A 82 1.44 -1.42 -9.37
N GLY A 83 2.57 -1.61 -10.05
CA GLY A 83 2.73 -1.20 -11.44
C GLY A 83 3.62 -2.15 -12.24
N ALA A 84 3.80 -1.82 -13.51
CA ALA A 84 4.73 -2.49 -14.41
C ALA A 84 5.79 -1.51 -14.90
N VAL A 85 7.03 -1.94 -14.90
CA VAL A 85 8.15 -1.16 -15.43
C VAL A 85 8.01 -1.04 -16.95
N LYS A 86 7.89 0.19 -17.45
CA LYS A 86 7.68 0.49 -18.89
C LYS A 86 8.93 0.98 -19.60
N GLU A 87 9.76 1.71 -18.88
CA GLU A 87 11.03 2.20 -19.40
C GLU A 87 12.12 2.03 -18.33
N ILE A 88 13.34 1.83 -18.79
CA ILE A 88 14.51 1.69 -17.93
C ILE A 88 15.62 2.65 -18.37
N GLY A 89 16.34 3.20 -17.41
CA GLY A 89 17.56 3.94 -17.64
C GLY A 89 18.68 3.07 -18.17
N LYS A 90 19.70 3.67 -18.74
CA LYS A 90 20.79 2.94 -19.42
C LYS A 90 21.62 2.05 -18.50
N GLU A 91 21.71 2.41 -17.20
CA GLU A 91 22.45 1.68 -16.18
C GLU A 91 21.61 0.62 -15.47
N VAL A 92 20.30 0.59 -15.74
CA VAL A 92 19.39 -0.40 -15.15
C VAL A 92 19.45 -1.72 -15.93
N ASN A 93 19.51 -2.84 -15.20
CA ASN A 93 19.46 -4.16 -15.81
C ASN A 93 18.15 -4.35 -16.60
N SER A 94 18.26 -4.86 -17.82
CA SER A 94 17.13 -5.10 -18.73
C SER A 94 16.06 -6.04 -18.18
N GLU A 95 16.37 -6.87 -17.18
CA GLU A 95 15.43 -7.74 -16.49
C GLU A 95 14.29 -6.99 -15.78
N TRP A 96 14.49 -5.69 -15.50
CA TRP A 96 13.45 -4.87 -14.90
C TRP A 96 12.33 -4.51 -15.89
N LEU A 97 12.61 -4.50 -17.18
CA LEU A 97 11.62 -4.13 -18.18
C LEU A 97 10.43 -5.09 -18.18
N ASN A 98 9.21 -4.56 -18.13
CA ASN A 98 7.94 -5.26 -18.00
C ASN A 98 7.73 -6.02 -16.68
N ARG A 99 8.64 -5.91 -15.72
CA ARG A 99 8.48 -6.54 -14.41
C ARG A 99 7.36 -5.87 -13.63
N ARG A 100 6.52 -6.68 -12.99
CA ARG A 100 5.54 -6.17 -12.03
C ARG A 100 6.24 -5.89 -10.71
N VAL A 101 5.91 -4.73 -10.13
CA VAL A 101 6.54 -4.24 -8.91
C VAL A 101 5.53 -3.63 -7.96
N PHE A 102 5.77 -3.77 -6.67
CA PHE A 102 5.12 -3.01 -5.62
C PHE A 102 6.03 -1.84 -5.22
N ALA A 103 5.42 -0.71 -4.88
CA ALA A 103 6.11 0.47 -4.36
C ALA A 103 5.28 1.18 -3.28
N PHE A 104 5.97 1.71 -2.27
CA PHE A 104 5.40 2.64 -1.30
C PHE A 104 5.30 4.04 -1.93
N GLN A 105 4.31 4.20 -2.81
CA GLN A 105 4.09 5.43 -3.58
C GLN A 105 2.69 5.98 -3.34
N PRO A 106 2.50 7.30 -3.34
CA PRO A 106 1.18 7.92 -3.42
C PRO A 106 0.41 7.39 -4.63
N HIS A 107 -0.91 7.51 -4.58
CA HIS A 107 -1.73 7.18 -5.75
C HIS A 107 -1.34 8.04 -6.94
N THR A 108 -0.96 7.40 -8.03
CA THR A 108 -0.49 8.05 -9.25
C THR A 108 -0.66 7.10 -10.42
N SER A 109 -0.80 7.61 -11.64
CA SER A 109 -0.84 6.73 -12.82
C SER A 109 0.54 6.30 -13.31
N HIS A 110 1.57 7.12 -13.06
CA HIS A 110 2.94 6.84 -13.43
C HIS A 110 3.90 7.44 -12.41
N PHE A 111 5.01 6.80 -12.17
CA PHE A 111 6.07 7.33 -11.32
C PHE A 111 7.45 6.85 -11.76
N ILE A 112 8.46 7.61 -11.40
CA ILE A 112 9.86 7.26 -11.59
C ILE A 112 10.42 6.82 -10.25
N ALA A 113 11.20 5.74 -10.26
CA ALA A 113 11.82 5.19 -9.06
C ALA A 113 13.17 4.54 -9.38
N GLN A 114 14.01 4.40 -8.36
CA GLN A 114 15.17 3.53 -8.44
C GLN A 114 14.76 2.07 -8.23
N PRO A 115 15.36 1.11 -8.93
CA PRO A 115 15.10 -0.32 -8.72
C PRO A 115 15.19 -0.77 -7.26
N SER A 116 16.10 -0.18 -6.49
CA SER A 116 16.31 -0.48 -5.06
C SER A 116 15.12 -0.14 -4.15
N SER A 117 14.24 0.75 -4.58
CA SER A 117 13.01 1.11 -3.87
C SER A 117 11.76 0.32 -4.30
N LEU A 118 11.94 -0.62 -5.22
CA LEU A 118 10.87 -1.44 -5.79
C LEU A 118 10.94 -2.87 -5.29
N ILE A 119 9.79 -3.46 -5.00
CA ILE A 119 9.68 -4.86 -4.61
C ILE A 119 9.12 -5.65 -5.79
N PRO A 120 9.90 -6.55 -6.41
CA PRO A 120 9.41 -7.40 -7.49
C PRO A 120 8.28 -8.31 -7.01
N ILE A 121 7.20 -8.39 -7.80
CA ILE A 121 6.05 -9.24 -7.49
C ILE A 121 6.23 -10.58 -8.18
N PRO A 122 6.11 -11.71 -7.45
CA PRO A 122 6.14 -13.05 -8.04
C PRO A 122 4.99 -13.24 -9.04
N ASP A 123 5.22 -14.04 -10.08
CA ASP A 123 4.24 -14.24 -11.16
C ASP A 123 2.93 -14.88 -10.70
N PHE A 124 2.97 -15.73 -9.67
CA PHE A 124 1.80 -16.38 -9.11
C PHE A 124 0.89 -15.44 -8.29
N LEU A 125 1.40 -14.26 -7.87
CA LEU A 125 0.65 -13.31 -7.07
C LEU A 125 -0.04 -12.29 -7.98
N SER A 126 -1.35 -12.07 -7.80
CA SER A 126 -2.07 -11.05 -8.55
C SER A 126 -1.64 -9.63 -8.13
N SER A 127 -1.83 -8.65 -9.01
CA SER A 127 -1.51 -7.25 -8.69
C SER A 127 -2.39 -6.72 -7.56
N GLU A 128 -3.65 -7.10 -7.53
CA GLU A 128 -4.62 -6.72 -6.50
C GLU A 128 -4.20 -7.29 -5.14
N SER A 129 -3.79 -8.57 -5.09
CA SER A 129 -3.30 -9.19 -3.86
C SER A 129 -2.00 -8.54 -3.38
N ALA A 130 -1.10 -8.19 -4.29
CA ALA A 130 0.16 -7.52 -3.96
C ALA A 130 -0.05 -6.13 -3.34
N CYS A 131 -1.15 -5.44 -3.63
CA CYS A 131 -1.50 -4.17 -2.99
C CYS A 131 -1.71 -4.29 -1.47
N PHE A 132 -1.98 -5.49 -0.96
CA PHE A 132 -2.15 -5.73 0.49
C PHE A 132 -0.83 -5.93 1.25
N LEU A 133 0.32 -5.79 0.59
CA LEU A 133 1.63 -5.97 1.23
C LEU A 133 1.77 -5.17 2.55
N PRO A 134 1.46 -3.87 2.63
CA PRO A 134 1.55 -3.13 3.89
C PRO A 134 0.58 -3.62 4.97
N ASN A 135 -0.60 -4.08 4.54
CA ASN A 135 -1.60 -4.63 5.45
C ASN A 135 -1.17 -6.01 5.99
N MET A 136 -0.59 -6.85 5.13
CA MET A 136 -0.06 -8.14 5.52
C MET A 136 1.14 -7.97 6.45
N GLU A 137 2.05 -7.03 6.20
CA GLU A 137 3.14 -6.68 7.11
C GLU A 137 2.62 -6.34 8.50
N THR A 138 1.59 -5.48 8.58
CA THR A 138 0.95 -5.14 9.85
C THR A 138 0.34 -6.37 10.53
N ALA A 139 -0.34 -7.24 9.80
CA ALA A 139 -0.94 -8.47 10.35
C ALA A 139 0.14 -9.45 10.86
N VAL A 140 1.24 -9.59 10.13
CA VAL A 140 2.39 -10.43 10.57
C VAL A 140 2.99 -9.86 11.84
N ASN A 141 3.21 -8.55 11.93
CA ASN A 141 3.75 -7.90 13.13
C ASN A 141 2.83 -8.12 14.33
N LEU A 142 1.50 -7.98 14.16
CA LEU A 142 0.55 -8.25 15.24
C LEU A 142 0.61 -9.70 15.75
N VAL A 143 0.76 -10.66 14.84
CA VAL A 143 0.91 -12.08 15.22
C VAL A 143 2.25 -12.33 15.92
N GLN A 144 3.34 -11.75 15.43
CA GLN A 144 4.67 -11.88 16.05
C GLN A 144 4.72 -11.24 17.43
N ASP A 145 4.16 -10.05 17.61
CA ASP A 145 4.12 -9.35 18.89
C ASP A 145 3.19 -10.05 19.90
N GLY A 146 2.08 -10.62 19.40
CA GLY A 146 1.15 -11.42 20.19
C GLY A 146 1.75 -12.75 20.65
N ALA A 147 2.75 -13.28 19.92
CA ALA A 147 3.48 -14.50 20.20
C ALA A 147 2.59 -15.68 20.66
N PRO A 148 1.55 -16.08 19.87
CA PRO A 148 0.57 -17.06 20.28
C PRO A 148 1.21 -18.43 20.57
N ILE A 149 0.77 -19.10 21.62
CA ILE A 149 1.28 -20.41 22.02
C ILE A 149 0.27 -21.52 21.75
N LEU A 150 0.75 -22.77 21.75
CA LEU A 150 -0.07 -23.98 21.55
C LEU A 150 -1.25 -24.02 22.55
N GLY A 151 -2.46 -24.25 22.03
CA GLY A 151 -3.67 -24.41 22.84
C GLY A 151 -4.23 -23.11 23.42
N GLU A 152 -3.74 -21.95 22.97
CA GLU A 152 -4.23 -20.66 23.41
C GLU A 152 -5.60 -20.33 22.80
N ARG A 153 -6.38 -19.48 23.48
CA ARG A 153 -7.66 -18.94 23.00
C ARG A 153 -7.48 -17.48 22.63
N ILE A 154 -7.72 -17.15 21.36
CA ILE A 154 -7.48 -15.81 20.83
C ILE A 154 -8.79 -15.18 20.38
N LEU A 155 -8.93 -13.89 20.68
CA LEU A 155 -10.01 -13.05 20.23
C LEU A 155 -9.47 -11.91 19.34
N VAL A 156 -9.96 -11.82 18.10
CA VAL A 156 -9.65 -10.72 17.17
C VAL A 156 -10.86 -9.79 17.09
N LEU A 157 -10.68 -8.54 17.56
CA LEU A 157 -11.70 -7.50 17.53
C LEU A 157 -11.55 -6.63 16.30
N GLY A 158 -12.60 -6.56 15.47
CA GLY A 158 -12.62 -5.82 14.20
C GLY A 158 -12.21 -6.69 13.02
N GLN A 159 -13.10 -6.82 12.05
CA GLN A 159 -12.90 -7.60 10.82
C GLN A 159 -12.79 -6.68 9.59
N GLY A 160 -11.97 -5.63 9.72
CA GLY A 160 -11.42 -4.87 8.60
C GLY A 160 -10.31 -5.66 7.92
N VAL A 161 -9.64 -5.07 6.93
CA VAL A 161 -8.56 -5.73 6.17
C VAL A 161 -7.50 -6.31 7.12
N ILE A 162 -7.01 -5.56 8.09
CA ILE A 162 -5.99 -6.03 9.05
C ILE A 162 -6.54 -7.18 9.89
N GLY A 163 -7.76 -7.05 10.44
CA GLY A 163 -8.34 -8.11 11.28
C GLY A 163 -8.58 -9.41 10.51
N LEU A 164 -9.04 -9.34 9.27
CA LEU A 164 -9.21 -10.51 8.40
C LEU A 164 -7.85 -11.18 8.09
N LEU A 165 -6.84 -10.43 7.73
CA LEU A 165 -5.50 -10.96 7.47
C LEU A 165 -4.88 -11.56 8.73
N THR A 166 -5.03 -10.90 9.89
CA THR A 166 -4.55 -11.41 11.18
C THR A 166 -5.27 -12.69 11.56
N ALA A 167 -6.61 -12.75 11.42
CA ALA A 167 -7.38 -13.95 11.69
C ALA A 167 -7.01 -15.10 10.74
N SER A 168 -6.77 -14.81 9.46
CA SER A 168 -6.30 -15.79 8.49
C SER A 168 -4.94 -16.37 8.89
N LEU A 169 -3.97 -15.55 9.29
CA LEU A 169 -2.68 -16.03 9.79
C LEU A 169 -2.84 -16.88 11.05
N LEU A 170 -3.66 -16.43 12.00
CA LEU A 170 -3.90 -17.14 13.26
C LEU A 170 -4.65 -18.46 13.08
N SER A 171 -5.43 -18.61 12.01
CA SER A 171 -6.13 -19.87 11.71
C SER A 171 -5.19 -21.04 11.40
N GLU A 172 -3.95 -20.75 11.00
CA GLU A 172 -2.89 -21.74 10.77
C GLU A 172 -2.13 -22.13 12.05
N PHE A 173 -2.41 -21.47 13.19
CA PHE A 173 -1.79 -21.79 14.46
C PHE A 173 -2.58 -22.87 15.22
N PRO A 174 -1.90 -23.72 16.00
CA PRO A 174 -2.53 -24.78 16.79
C PRO A 174 -3.20 -24.21 18.05
N LEU A 175 -4.20 -23.37 17.86
CA LEU A 175 -5.00 -22.74 18.92
C LEU A 175 -6.09 -23.67 19.45
N GLU A 176 -6.50 -23.50 20.70
CA GLU A 176 -7.74 -24.12 21.21
C GLU A 176 -8.97 -23.51 20.56
N SER A 177 -8.97 -22.18 20.41
CA SER A 177 -10.03 -21.47 19.69
C SER A 177 -9.57 -20.12 19.17
N LEU A 178 -10.11 -19.74 18.01
CA LEU A 178 -10.00 -18.41 17.42
C LEU A 178 -11.41 -17.84 17.27
N VAL A 179 -11.67 -16.72 17.93
CA VAL A 179 -12.95 -16.00 17.83
C VAL A 179 -12.72 -14.65 17.19
N THR A 180 -13.55 -14.32 16.21
CA THR A 180 -13.52 -13.02 15.53
C THR A 180 -14.82 -12.28 15.81
N VAL A 181 -14.73 -10.97 16.06
CA VAL A 181 -15.90 -10.13 16.37
C VAL A 181 -15.83 -8.82 15.57
N ASP A 182 -16.93 -8.46 14.95
CA ASP A 182 -17.12 -7.13 14.35
C ASP A 182 -18.54 -6.64 14.65
N ARG A 183 -18.71 -5.32 14.66
CA ARG A 183 -20.04 -4.69 14.80
C ARG A 183 -20.90 -4.79 13.54
N PHE A 184 -20.35 -5.21 12.40
CA PHE A 184 -21.02 -5.34 11.13
C PHE A 184 -21.09 -6.80 10.68
N ALA A 185 -22.29 -7.37 10.61
CA ALA A 185 -22.53 -8.78 10.26
C ALA A 185 -21.97 -9.21 8.89
N LEU A 186 -21.77 -8.30 7.94
CA LEU A 186 -21.19 -8.61 6.63
C LEU A 186 -19.70 -8.99 6.71
N LYS A 187 -19.00 -8.53 7.74
CA LYS A 187 -17.58 -8.82 7.94
C LYS A 187 -17.33 -10.19 8.56
N GLU A 188 -18.33 -10.76 9.26
CA GLU A 188 -18.24 -12.10 9.83
C GLU A 188 -18.15 -13.19 8.74
N ARG A 189 -18.75 -12.94 7.56
CA ARG A 189 -18.72 -13.90 6.44
C ARG A 189 -17.34 -14.04 5.78
N GLY A 190 -16.53 -12.97 5.80
CA GLY A 190 -15.20 -13.01 5.25
C GLY A 190 -14.15 -13.68 6.16
N ALA A 191 -14.47 -13.88 7.44
CA ALA A 191 -13.58 -14.52 8.41
C ALA A 191 -13.72 -16.05 8.46
N SER A 192 -14.76 -16.60 7.81
CA SER A 192 -15.06 -18.04 7.79
C SER A 192 -14.75 -18.73 6.45
N GLU A 193 -14.23 -18.00 5.46
CA GLU A 193 -13.71 -18.50 4.19
C GLU A 193 -12.18 -18.50 4.17
#